data_4856f82ccd2e641ff620cd9dbbeb75a1
#
_entry.id   4856f82ccd2e641ff620cd9dbbeb75a1
#
_cell.length_a   1.000
_cell.length_b   1.000
_cell.length_c   1.000
_cell.angle_alpha   90.00
_cell.angle_beta   90.00
_cell.angle_gamma   90.00
#
_symmetry.space_group_name_H-M   'P 1'
#
loop_
_entity.id
_entity.type
_entity.pdbx_description
1 polymer ?
#
loop_
_entity_poly.entity_id
_entity_poly.type
_entity_poly.pdbx_seq_one_letter_code
_entity_poly.pdbx_strand_id
1 'polypeptide(L)'
;TPELGNRLTRTMLEETCDRLIGQSRISSGLSGEVYQLLLLAPNHFPSMKGIAVQLGLQERTLRRRLAAEDTSYGEIVDDVRRKLAIEYLQTTRMSVDDVAWKVGFSDSANLRRAIRRWTGQTISEIRAC
;
A
#
# COMPACT_ATOMS: atom_id res chain seq x y z
N THR A 1 19.50 9.13 4.06
CA THR A 1 19.89 9.50 3.85
C THR A 1 19.80 9.32 3.93
N PRO A 2 19.81 9.25 4.40
CA PRO A 2 20.03 9.48 4.29
C PRO A 2 19.93 9.41 4.41
N GLU A 3 19.83 9.42 4.77
CA GLU A 3 20.09 9.83 4.57
C GLU A 3 20.03 9.95 4.24
N LEU A 4 20.08 9.95 4.40
CA LEU A 4 20.14 10.44 3.82
C LEU A 4 19.99 10.17 3.48
N GLY A 5 20.10 9.80 3.68
CA GLY A 5 20.12 9.99 3.15
C GLY A 5 19.65 9.41 3.15
N ASN A 6 19.66 9.23 3.57
CA ASN A 6 19.32 9.11 3.28
C ASN A 6 18.71 9.14 3.36
N ARG A 7 18.72 9.38 3.76
CA ARG A 7 17.94 9.79 3.50
C ARG A 7 17.94 10.20 2.79
N LEU A 8 18.10 10.44 2.33
CA LEU A 8 17.77 10.80 1.42
C LEU A 8 17.59 10.27 0.76
N THR A 9 17.99 9.90 0.64
CA THR A 9 17.56 9.47 -0.08
C THR A 9 16.77 8.87 0.07
N ARG A 10 16.60 8.82 0.49
CA ARG A 10 15.55 8.50 0.62
C ARG A 10 14.77 9.25 0.54
N THR A 11 14.85 10.10 0.57
CA THR A 11 14.15 10.85 0.25
C THR A 11 14.03 11.20 -0.64
N MET A 12 14.46 11.30 -0.93
CA MET A 12 14.17 11.55 -1.85
C MET A 12 13.68 10.95 -2.52
N LEU A 13 13.70 10.59 -2.51
CA LEU A 13 13.17 10.13 -3.11
C LEU A 13 12.30 9.96 -2.96
N GLU A 14 12.03 10.16 -2.37
CA GLU A 14 11.29 10.20 -2.30
C GLU A 14 10.70 10.83 -2.40
N GLU A 15 10.83 11.62 -2.47
CA GLU A 15 10.31 12.30 -2.79
C GLU A 15 9.70 12.45 -3.60
N THR A 16 9.58 12.63 -3.95
CA THR A 16 9.08 12.89 -4.76
C THR A 16 7.98 12.73 -5.02
N CYS A 17 7.44 12.93 -4.82
CA CYS A 17 6.71 12.84 -4.92
C CYS A 17 5.79 12.62 -4.94
N ASP A 18 5.12 12.72 -4.68
CA ASP A 18 4.42 12.46 -4.45
C ASP A 18 3.92 12.03 -4.34
N ARG A 19 3.72 12.69 -5.00
CA ARG A 19 3.48 11.75 -4.73
C ARG A 19 3.26 11.53 -3.59
N LEU A 20 3.06 12.03 -3.58
CA LEU A 20 3.66 12.01 -2.39
C LEU A 20 2.86 12.41 -1.23
N ILE A 21 1.83 13.20 -1.42
CA ILE A 21 1.09 13.74 -0.29
C ILE A 21 0.39 12.66 0.51
N GLY A 22 -0.31 11.78 -0.17
CA GLY A 22 -0.98 10.68 0.52
C GLY A 22 -0.02 9.76 1.20
N GLN A 23 1.10 9.51 0.57
CA GLN A 23 2.13 8.65 1.14
C GLN A 23 2.74 9.25 2.39
N SER A 24 2.96 10.55 2.39
CA SER A 24 3.51 11.23 3.57
C SER A 24 2.56 11.10 4.75
N ARG A 25 1.27 11.25 4.49
CA ARG A 25 0.27 11.15 5.55
C ARG A 25 0.27 9.76 6.19
N ILE A 26 0.42 8.71 5.38
CA ILE A 26 0.37 7.34 5.87
C ILE A 26 1.69 6.88 6.46
N SER A 27 2.80 7.46 6.04
CA SER A 27 4.12 6.96 6.42
C SER A 27 4.54 7.32 7.84
N SER A 28 3.72 8.04 8.61
CA SER A 28 4.09 8.42 9.97
C SER A 28 3.16 7.77 10.98
N GLY A 29 3.63 7.67 12.22
CA GLY A 29 2.83 7.20 13.33
C GLY A 29 2.44 5.73 13.20
N LEU A 30 1.34 5.38 13.85
CA LEU A 30 0.85 4.01 13.85
C LEU A 30 0.41 3.58 12.45
N SER A 31 -0.21 4.48 11.70
CA SER A 31 -0.62 4.14 10.34
C SER A 31 0.58 3.79 9.48
N GLY A 32 1.71 4.46 9.69
CA GLY A 32 2.95 4.13 9.00
C GLY A 32 3.47 2.75 9.35
N GLU A 33 3.38 2.38 10.63
CA GLU A 33 3.79 1.04 11.06
C GLU A 33 2.93 -0.03 10.41
N VAL A 34 1.62 0.19 10.38
CA VAL A 34 0.71 -0.76 9.74
C VAL A 34 1.01 -0.88 8.26
N TYR A 35 1.24 0.25 7.61
CA TYR A 35 1.58 0.28 6.18
C TYR A 35 2.83 -0.56 5.91
N GLN A 36 3.87 -0.38 6.70
CA GLN A 36 5.11 -1.13 6.50
C GLN A 36 4.91 -2.63 6.74
N LEU A 37 4.16 -2.99 7.77
CA LEU A 37 3.88 -4.39 8.01
C LEU A 37 3.15 -5.04 6.84
N LEU A 38 2.21 -4.31 6.25
CA LEU A 38 1.46 -4.83 5.11
C LEU A 38 2.33 -4.94 3.87
N LEU A 39 3.23 -3.98 3.66
CA LEU A 39 4.16 -4.06 2.52
C LEU A 39 5.04 -5.29 2.60
N LEU A 40 5.38 -5.72 3.80
CA LEU A 40 6.26 -6.86 4.00
C LEU A 40 5.50 -8.19 4.06
N ALA A 41 4.17 -8.14 4.10
CA ALA A 41 3.38 -9.38 4.18
C ALA A 41 3.45 -10.14 2.86
N PRO A 42 3.69 -11.45 2.90
CA PRO A 42 3.79 -12.23 1.66
C PRO A 42 2.39 -12.61 1.16
N ASN A 43 2.08 -12.29 -0.06
CA ASN A 43 0.90 -12.74 -0.79
C ASN A 43 -0.45 -12.29 -0.25
N HIS A 44 -0.75 -12.53 1.01
CA HIS A 44 -2.06 -12.19 1.59
C HIS A 44 -1.88 -11.25 2.75
N PHE A 45 -2.75 -10.26 2.83
CA PHE A 45 -2.70 -9.31 3.92
C PHE A 45 -3.37 -9.88 5.16
N PRO A 46 -2.77 -9.71 6.34
CA PRO A 46 -3.41 -10.15 7.57
C PRO A 46 -4.69 -9.37 7.84
N SER A 47 -5.55 -9.93 8.66
CA SER A 47 -6.73 -9.21 9.12
C SER A 47 -6.29 -8.11 10.08
N MET A 48 -7.20 -7.18 10.35
CA MET A 48 -6.94 -6.16 11.35
C MET A 48 -6.57 -6.79 12.70
N LYS A 49 -7.25 -7.88 13.05
CA LYS A 49 -6.94 -8.59 14.30
C LYS A 49 -5.51 -9.11 14.29
N GLY A 50 -5.07 -9.68 13.15
CA GLY A 50 -3.70 -10.18 13.05
C GLY A 50 -2.66 -9.09 13.21
N ILE A 51 -2.90 -7.93 12.58
CA ILE A 51 -1.99 -6.81 12.71
C ILE A 51 -1.98 -6.28 14.14
N ALA A 52 -3.15 -6.22 14.78
CA ALA A 52 -3.23 -5.78 16.17
C ALA A 52 -2.37 -6.67 17.07
N VAL A 53 -2.43 -7.98 16.87
CA VAL A 53 -1.62 -8.91 17.63
C VAL A 53 -0.14 -8.63 17.44
N GLN A 54 0.29 -8.39 16.19
CA GLN A 54 1.68 -8.10 15.91
C GLN A 54 2.17 -6.82 16.58
N LEU A 55 1.26 -5.87 16.75
CA LEU A 55 1.61 -4.59 17.38
C LEU A 55 1.42 -4.59 18.87
N GLY A 56 0.90 -5.68 19.44
CA GLY A 56 0.65 -5.75 20.87
C GLY A 56 -0.54 -4.91 21.31
N LEU A 57 -1.49 -4.69 20.42
CA LEU A 57 -2.66 -3.87 20.69
C LEU A 57 -3.93 -4.68 20.58
N GLN A 58 -4.97 -4.20 21.24
CA GLN A 58 -6.30 -4.74 21.01
C GLN A 58 -6.85 -4.15 19.72
N GLU A 59 -7.70 -4.92 19.05
CA GLU A 59 -8.27 -4.48 17.78
C GLU A 59 -8.99 -3.14 17.92
N ARG A 60 -9.74 -2.97 19.00
CA ARG A 60 -10.45 -1.71 19.27
C ARG A 60 -9.47 -0.55 19.38
N THR A 61 -8.36 -0.75 20.08
CA THR A 61 -7.36 0.28 20.26
C THR A 61 -6.74 0.66 18.92
N LEU A 62 -6.42 -0.36 18.11
CA LEU A 62 -5.87 -0.12 16.79
C LEU A 62 -6.83 0.72 15.94
N ARG A 63 -8.11 0.32 15.92
CA ARG A 63 -9.09 1.05 15.13
C ARG A 63 -9.20 2.49 15.58
N ARG A 64 -9.27 2.72 16.90
CA ARG A 64 -9.41 4.06 17.42
C ARG A 64 -8.21 4.94 17.09
N ARG A 65 -7.01 4.38 17.22
CA ARG A 65 -5.81 5.16 16.97
C ARG A 65 -5.62 5.48 15.49
N LEU A 66 -6.01 4.55 14.60
CA LEU A 66 -5.99 4.86 13.18
C LEU A 66 -6.99 5.94 12.82
N ALA A 67 -8.16 5.89 13.45
CA ALA A 67 -9.16 6.94 13.21
C ALA A 67 -8.64 8.30 13.66
N ALA A 68 -7.87 8.34 14.74
CA ALA A 68 -7.27 9.59 15.21
C ALA A 68 -6.24 10.13 14.21
N GLU A 69 -5.71 9.28 13.35
CA GLU A 69 -4.78 9.69 12.30
C GLU A 69 -5.51 9.87 10.96
N ASP A 70 -6.84 9.97 11.01
CA ASP A 70 -7.68 10.21 9.83
C ASP A 70 -7.61 9.09 8.80
N THR A 71 -7.46 7.85 9.26
CA THR A 71 -7.41 6.73 8.34
C THR A 71 -8.08 5.52 8.98
N SER A 72 -8.11 4.42 8.24
CA SER A 72 -8.64 3.15 8.71
C SER A 72 -7.77 2.04 8.17
N TYR A 73 -7.93 0.84 8.75
CA TYR A 73 -7.19 -0.32 8.28
C TYR A 73 -7.49 -0.59 6.80
N GLY A 74 -8.77 -0.49 6.41
CA GLY A 74 -9.15 -0.72 5.02
C GLY A 74 -8.50 0.25 4.06
N GLU A 75 -8.40 1.52 4.47
CA GLU A 75 -7.73 2.51 3.62
C GLU A 75 -6.25 2.21 3.47
N ILE A 76 -5.60 1.77 4.56
CA ILE A 76 -4.19 1.44 4.47
C ILE A 76 -3.98 0.22 3.58
N VAL A 77 -4.84 -0.79 3.70
CA VAL A 77 -4.77 -1.97 2.84
C VAL A 77 -4.91 -1.56 1.37
N ASP A 78 -5.86 -0.68 1.07
CA ASP A 78 -6.04 -0.20 -0.30
C ASP A 78 -4.81 0.52 -0.82
N ASP A 79 -4.18 1.33 0.03
CA ASP A 79 -2.97 2.05 -0.38
C ASP A 79 -1.83 1.08 -0.68
N VAL A 80 -1.68 0.04 0.14
CA VAL A 80 -0.65 -0.98 -0.10
C VAL A 80 -0.96 -1.74 -1.39
N ARG A 81 -2.22 -2.14 -1.58
CA ARG A 81 -2.61 -2.84 -2.79
C ARG A 81 -2.31 -2.01 -4.03
N ARG A 82 -2.65 -0.72 -3.98
CA ARG A 82 -2.39 0.17 -5.10
C ARG A 82 -0.91 0.25 -5.41
N LYS A 83 -0.11 0.49 -4.39
CA LYS A 83 1.33 0.61 -4.58
C LYS A 83 1.92 -0.67 -5.17
N LEU A 84 1.59 -1.80 -4.58
CA LEU A 84 2.16 -3.06 -5.04
C LEU A 84 1.66 -3.44 -6.43
N ALA A 85 0.37 -3.23 -6.70
CA ALA A 85 -0.18 -3.58 -8.01
C ALA A 85 0.48 -2.78 -9.10
N ILE A 86 0.59 -1.47 -8.91
CA ILE A 86 1.20 -0.60 -9.92
C ILE A 86 2.67 -1.00 -10.11
N GLU A 87 3.37 -1.25 -9.02
CA GLU A 87 4.76 -1.64 -9.10
C GLU A 87 4.94 -2.95 -9.88
N TYR A 88 4.15 -3.98 -9.56
CA TYR A 88 4.23 -5.24 -10.29
C TYR A 88 3.87 -5.06 -11.76
N LEU A 89 2.86 -4.25 -12.06
CA LEU A 89 2.45 -4.03 -13.45
C LEU A 89 3.52 -3.32 -14.25
N GLN A 90 4.25 -2.41 -13.63
CA GLN A 90 5.26 -1.62 -14.33
C GLN A 90 6.62 -2.29 -14.39
N THR A 91 6.97 -3.09 -13.40
CA THR A 91 8.32 -3.61 -13.28
C THR A 91 8.44 -5.10 -13.55
N THR A 92 7.34 -5.81 -13.71
CA THR A 92 7.39 -7.26 -13.95
C THR A 92 6.53 -7.62 -15.15
N ARG A 93 6.67 -8.87 -15.60
CA ARG A 93 5.83 -9.42 -16.67
C ARG A 93 4.75 -10.33 -16.14
N MET A 94 4.45 -10.23 -14.84
CA MET A 94 3.40 -11.06 -14.24
C MET A 94 2.09 -10.85 -14.96
N SER A 95 1.32 -11.92 -15.09
CA SER A 95 -0.02 -11.82 -15.66
C SER A 95 -0.90 -10.97 -14.74
N VAL A 96 -1.97 -10.42 -15.33
CA VAL A 96 -2.92 -9.64 -14.54
C VAL A 96 -3.54 -10.50 -13.44
N ASP A 97 -3.82 -11.77 -13.75
CA ASP A 97 -4.36 -12.69 -12.75
C ASP A 97 -3.38 -12.89 -11.59
N ASP A 98 -2.10 -13.05 -11.91
CA ASP A 98 -1.09 -13.25 -10.86
C ASP A 98 -0.95 -12.01 -9.99
N VAL A 99 -0.95 -10.84 -10.61
CA VAL A 99 -0.88 -9.59 -9.83
C VAL A 99 -2.09 -9.46 -8.93
N ALA A 100 -3.28 -9.75 -9.46
CA ALA A 100 -4.51 -9.66 -8.67
C ALA A 100 -4.41 -10.55 -7.43
N TRP A 101 -4.00 -11.79 -7.63
CA TRP A 101 -3.88 -12.72 -6.52
C TRP A 101 -2.85 -12.24 -5.50
N LYS A 102 -1.73 -11.75 -5.98
CA LYS A 102 -0.62 -11.34 -5.12
C LYS A 102 -0.99 -10.16 -4.23
N VAL A 103 -1.81 -9.25 -4.73
CA VAL A 103 -2.19 -8.08 -3.95
C VAL A 103 -3.55 -8.23 -3.27
N GLY A 104 -4.11 -9.43 -3.26
CA GLY A 104 -5.27 -9.73 -2.43
C GLY A 104 -6.63 -9.55 -3.08
N PHE A 105 -6.68 -9.42 -4.41
CA PHE A 105 -7.96 -9.41 -5.11
C PHE A 105 -8.38 -10.83 -5.48
N SER A 106 -9.68 -11.05 -5.55
CA SER A 106 -10.20 -12.38 -5.85
C SER A 106 -10.05 -12.73 -7.32
N ASP A 107 -10.02 -11.74 -8.21
CA ASP A 107 -9.86 -12.01 -9.63
C ASP A 107 -9.34 -10.77 -10.34
N SER A 108 -8.99 -10.93 -11.61
CA SER A 108 -8.43 -9.83 -12.40
C SER A 108 -9.43 -8.73 -12.67
N ALA A 109 -10.72 -9.07 -12.75
CA ALA A 109 -11.73 -8.03 -12.99
C ALA A 109 -11.77 -7.03 -11.84
N ASN A 110 -11.66 -7.52 -10.61
CA ASN A 110 -11.61 -6.65 -9.44
C ASN A 110 -10.37 -5.77 -9.46
N LEU A 111 -9.23 -6.32 -9.84
CA LEU A 111 -8.01 -5.53 -9.98
C LEU A 111 -8.16 -4.45 -11.03
N ARG A 112 -8.74 -4.80 -12.19
CA ARG A 112 -8.91 -3.81 -13.27
C ARG A 112 -9.79 -2.65 -12.82
N ARG A 113 -10.87 -2.94 -12.11
CA ARG A 113 -11.74 -1.89 -11.60
C ARG A 113 -11.03 -1.02 -10.59
N ALA A 114 -10.24 -1.63 -9.72
CA ALA A 114 -9.50 -0.88 -8.71
C ALA A 114 -8.46 0.03 -9.34
N ILE A 115 -7.71 -0.48 -10.32
CA ILE A 115 -6.71 0.32 -11.02
C ILE A 115 -7.37 1.52 -11.70
N ARG A 116 -8.51 1.28 -12.34
CA ARG A 116 -9.22 2.36 -13.01
C ARG A 116 -9.70 3.42 -12.01
N ARG A 117 -10.20 2.96 -10.86
CA ARG A 117 -10.65 3.87 -9.82
C ARG A 117 -9.50 4.68 -9.23
N TRP A 118 -8.36 4.04 -9.01
CA TRP A 118 -7.21 4.69 -8.38
C TRP A 118 -6.49 5.65 -9.30
N THR A 119 -6.33 5.29 -10.57
CA THR A 119 -5.44 6.01 -11.49
C THR A 119 -6.14 6.64 -12.68
N GLY A 120 -7.38 6.22 -12.97
CA GLY A 120 -8.06 6.65 -14.19
C GLY A 120 -7.54 5.98 -15.45
N GLN A 121 -6.61 5.04 -15.31
CA GLN A 121 -5.99 4.37 -16.46
C GLN A 121 -6.31 2.90 -16.48
N THR A 122 -6.17 2.30 -17.67
CA THR A 122 -6.26 0.86 -17.79
C THR A 122 -4.92 0.22 -17.43
N ILE A 123 -4.95 -1.09 -17.20
CA ILE A 123 -3.73 -1.83 -16.92
C ILE A 123 -2.76 -1.74 -18.09
N SER A 124 -3.30 -1.82 -19.32
CA SER A 124 -2.45 -1.70 -20.53
C SER A 124 -1.75 -0.36 -20.56
N GLU A 125 -2.44 0.71 -20.20
CA GLU A 125 -1.84 2.03 -20.17
C GLU A 125 -0.74 2.13 -19.13
N ILE A 126 -0.96 1.52 -17.97
CA ILE A 126 0.06 1.54 -16.92
C ILE A 126 1.30 0.77 -17.34
N ARG A 127 1.12 -0.36 -18.01
CA ARG A 127 2.26 -1.15 -18.49
C ARG A 127 3.01 -0.49 -19.63
N ALA A 128 2.33 0.34 -20.38
CA ALA A 128 2.97 1.05 -21.49
C ALA A 128 3.88 2.19 -21.03
N CYS A 129 3.71 2.64 -19.80
CA CYS A 129 4.57 3.70 -19.26
C CYS A 129 5.99 3.19 -18.96
#